data_96c8b5070f994a86501a7be9d6e17dc7
#
_entry.id   96c8b5070f994a86501a7be9d6e17dc7
#
_cell.length_a   1.000
_cell.length_b   1.000
_cell.length_c   1.000
_cell.angle_alpha   90.00
_cell.angle_beta   90.00
_cell.angle_gamma   90.00
#
_symmetry.space_group_name_H-M   'P 1'
#
loop_
_entity.id
_entity.type
_entity.pdbx_description
1 polymer ?
#
loop_
_entity_poly.entity_id
_entity_poly.type
_entity_poly.pdbx_seq_one_letter_code
_entity_poly.pdbx_strand_id
1 'polypeptide(L)'
;MLMAHYDVVPADPAEWDEPPFEGVVKGGELWGRGTLDTKGTLMGVMEAAESLIARGFTPHNDVYFAFGGDEEVMGGDAPAIVQELERRGVRPAGGVD
;
A
#
# COMPACT_ATOMS: atom_id res chain seq x y z
N MET A 1 5.07 -5.65 -10.69
CA MET A 1 4.97 -4.45 -9.82
C MET A 1 3.89 -4.71 -8.80
N LEU A 2 4.10 -4.29 -7.56
CA LEU A 2 3.14 -4.38 -6.46
C LEU A 2 2.78 -2.94 -6.08
N MET A 3 1.49 -2.67 -5.97
CA MET A 3 0.98 -1.31 -5.77
C MET A 3 0.10 -1.24 -4.52
N ALA A 4 0.09 -0.10 -3.90
CA ALA A 4 -0.83 0.28 -2.84
C ALA A 4 -0.77 1.79 -2.65
N HIS A 5 -1.66 2.34 -1.84
CA HIS A 5 -1.57 3.73 -1.42
C HIS A 5 -1.61 3.85 0.11
N TYR A 6 -1.10 4.95 0.64
CA TYR A 6 -1.03 5.17 2.08
C TYR A 6 -1.86 6.36 2.57
N ASP A 7 -2.44 7.13 1.67
CA ASP A 7 -3.45 8.12 2.00
C ASP A 7 -4.80 7.45 2.31
N VAL A 8 -5.71 8.21 2.87
CA VAL A 8 -7.03 7.73 3.28
C VAL A 8 -8.06 8.85 3.16
N VAL A 9 -9.31 8.50 2.87
CA VAL A 9 -10.42 9.45 2.96
C VAL A 9 -10.66 9.91 4.40
N PRO A 10 -11.23 11.10 4.59
CA PRO A 10 -11.63 11.56 5.93
C PRO A 10 -12.58 10.58 6.64
N ALA A 11 -12.58 10.62 7.95
CA ALA A 11 -13.53 9.90 8.80
C ALA A 11 -14.05 10.85 9.89
N ASP A 12 -15.36 10.83 10.11
CA ASP A 12 -15.96 11.49 11.26
C ASP A 12 -15.94 10.51 12.45
N PRO A 13 -15.20 10.80 13.52
CA PRO A 13 -15.14 9.91 14.70
C PRO A 13 -16.51 9.60 15.31
N ALA A 14 -17.50 10.46 15.10
CA ALA A 14 -18.86 10.24 15.63
C ALA A 14 -19.61 9.09 14.91
N GLU A 15 -19.15 8.67 13.74
CA GLU A 15 -19.73 7.57 12.95
C GLU A 15 -19.03 6.23 13.16
N TRP A 16 -18.04 6.19 14.09
CA TRP A 16 -17.20 5.00 14.32
C TRP A 16 -17.39 4.43 15.72
N ASP A 17 -17.44 3.13 15.84
CA ASP A 17 -17.48 2.42 17.11
C ASP A 17 -16.16 2.51 17.89
N GLU A 18 -15.04 2.63 17.18
CA GLU A 18 -13.69 2.83 17.73
C GLU A 18 -13.02 4.02 17.04
N PRO A 19 -12.08 4.73 17.69
CA PRO A 19 -11.41 5.88 17.09
C PRO A 19 -10.74 5.55 15.75
N PRO A 20 -11.12 6.22 14.64
CA PRO A 20 -10.73 5.81 13.29
C PRO A 20 -9.24 5.97 12.96
N PHE A 21 -8.47 6.72 13.76
CA PHE A 21 -7.06 7.00 13.49
C PHE A 21 -6.11 6.49 14.58
N GLU A 22 -6.59 5.68 15.52
CA GLU A 22 -5.75 5.19 16.64
C GLU A 22 -5.28 3.75 16.46
N GLY A 23 -5.81 3.02 15.48
CA GLY A 23 -5.40 1.65 15.22
C GLY A 23 -5.73 0.71 16.38
N VAL A 24 -6.95 0.77 16.86
CA VAL A 24 -7.43 -0.03 18.00
C VAL A 24 -7.51 -1.50 17.63
N VAL A 25 -6.90 -2.37 18.44
CA VAL A 25 -7.07 -3.83 18.32
C VAL A 25 -8.11 -4.30 19.33
N LYS A 26 -9.23 -4.83 18.82
CA LYS A 26 -10.35 -5.27 19.65
C LYS A 26 -11.04 -6.47 19.01
N GLY A 27 -11.31 -7.50 19.79
CA GLY A 27 -11.99 -8.70 19.32
C GLY A 27 -11.20 -9.50 18.26
N GLY A 28 -9.89 -9.29 18.15
CA GLY A 28 -9.05 -9.90 17.11
C GLY A 28 -9.05 -9.14 15.78
N GLU A 29 -9.66 -7.97 15.75
CA GLU A 29 -9.75 -7.08 14.59
C GLU A 29 -8.94 -5.80 14.81
N LEU A 30 -8.37 -5.25 13.75
CA LEU A 30 -7.73 -3.94 13.73
C LEU A 30 -8.71 -2.91 13.19
N TRP A 31 -9.15 -2.01 14.07
CA TRP A 31 -10.06 -0.93 13.72
C TRP A 31 -9.30 0.32 13.32
N GLY A 32 -9.64 0.86 12.17
CA GLY A 32 -9.05 2.12 11.72
C GLY A 32 -9.35 2.46 10.27
N ARG A 33 -9.45 3.75 9.98
CA ARG A 33 -9.52 4.25 8.61
C ARG A 33 -8.23 3.86 7.86
N GLY A 34 -8.37 3.24 6.67
CA GLY A 34 -7.24 2.77 5.86
C GLY A 34 -6.75 1.35 6.19
N THR A 35 -7.33 0.65 7.18
CA THR A 35 -6.93 -0.73 7.48
C THR A 35 -7.26 -1.69 6.34
N LEU A 36 -8.37 -1.47 5.65
CA LEU A 36 -8.75 -2.22 4.45
C LEU A 36 -8.24 -1.54 3.18
N ASP A 37 -8.49 -0.26 3.04
CA ASP A 37 -8.19 0.55 1.87
C ASP A 37 -7.13 1.62 2.20
N THR A 38 -5.84 1.34 1.89
CA THR A 38 -5.30 0.02 1.52
C THR A 38 -4.00 -0.28 2.28
N LYS A 39 -3.84 0.28 3.50
CA LYS A 39 -2.65 0.04 4.36
C LYS A 39 -2.48 -1.42 4.73
N GLY A 40 -3.58 -2.20 4.79
CA GLY A 40 -3.51 -3.64 5.00
C GLY A 40 -2.77 -4.34 3.87
N THR A 41 -3.09 -4.02 2.61
CA THR A 41 -2.37 -4.52 1.43
C THR A 41 -0.91 -4.06 1.44
N LEU A 42 -0.66 -2.77 1.71
CA LEU A 42 0.69 -2.21 1.76
C LEU A 42 1.56 -2.95 2.77
N MET A 43 1.08 -3.12 3.99
CA MET A 43 1.81 -3.85 5.04
C MET A 43 1.99 -5.32 4.70
N GLY A 44 0.96 -5.98 4.15
CA GLY A 44 1.06 -7.37 3.73
C GLY A 44 2.13 -7.60 2.66
N VAL A 45 2.23 -6.70 1.69
CA VAL A 45 3.26 -6.73 0.64
C VAL A 45 4.66 -6.53 1.22
N MET A 46 4.83 -5.58 2.15
CA MET A 46 6.11 -5.30 2.79
C MET A 46 6.55 -6.46 3.70
N GLU A 47 5.66 -7.01 4.51
CA GLU A 47 5.94 -8.17 5.36
C GLU A 47 6.26 -9.44 4.56
N ALA A 48 5.59 -9.65 3.43
CA ALA A 48 5.89 -10.74 2.52
C ALA A 48 7.30 -10.61 1.94
N ALA A 49 7.70 -9.41 1.52
CA ALA A 49 9.04 -9.13 1.01
C ALA A 49 10.09 -9.37 2.09
N GLU A 50 9.89 -8.87 3.30
CA GLU A 50 10.79 -9.04 4.44
C GLU A 50 10.97 -10.53 4.79
N SER A 51 9.86 -11.27 4.82
CA SER A 51 9.87 -12.72 5.08
C SER A 51 10.63 -13.50 3.99
N LEU A 52 10.51 -13.11 2.73
CA LEU A 52 11.24 -13.74 1.62
C LEU A 52 12.74 -13.43 1.70
N ILE A 53 13.11 -12.19 1.97
CA ILE A 53 14.50 -11.75 2.13
C ILE A 53 15.15 -12.51 3.31
N ALA A 54 14.47 -12.58 4.44
CA ALA A 54 14.98 -13.30 5.62
C ALA A 54 15.24 -14.79 5.37
N ARG A 55 14.53 -15.37 4.40
CA ARG A 55 14.73 -16.78 3.98
C ARG A 55 15.75 -16.93 2.83
N GLY A 56 16.42 -15.85 2.43
CA GLY A 56 17.41 -15.86 1.36
C GLY A 56 16.81 -16.02 -0.03
N PHE A 57 15.52 -15.73 -0.21
CA PHE A 57 14.89 -15.78 -1.52
C PHE A 57 15.42 -14.66 -2.42
N THR A 58 15.79 -15.01 -3.65
CA THR A 58 16.15 -14.04 -4.69
C THR A 58 15.20 -14.22 -5.86
N PRO A 59 14.44 -13.19 -6.24
CA PRO A 59 13.52 -13.27 -7.37
C PRO A 59 14.28 -13.33 -8.69
N HIS A 60 13.70 -13.99 -9.69
CA HIS A 60 14.25 -14.05 -11.04
C HIS A 60 14.23 -12.70 -11.76
N ASN A 61 13.22 -11.90 -11.48
CA ASN A 61 13.03 -10.56 -12.05
C ASN A 61 12.99 -9.53 -10.93
N ASP A 62 13.27 -8.28 -11.24
CA ASP A 62 13.11 -7.19 -10.31
C ASP A 62 11.65 -7.05 -9.87
N VAL A 63 11.44 -6.81 -8.60
CA VAL A 63 10.13 -6.53 -8.02
C VAL A 63 10.08 -5.05 -7.62
N TYR A 64 9.15 -4.33 -8.20
CA TYR A 64 8.95 -2.92 -7.93
C TYR A 64 7.76 -2.74 -7.00
N PHE A 65 7.96 -1.94 -5.96
CA PHE A 65 6.91 -1.48 -5.04
C PHE A 65 6.61 -0.04 -5.39
N ALA A 66 5.36 0.26 -5.71
CA ALA A 66 4.90 1.58 -6.09
C ALA A 66 3.77 2.00 -5.13
N PHE A 67 4.10 2.92 -4.22
CA PHE A 67 3.17 3.39 -3.21
C PHE A 67 2.85 4.86 -3.42
N GLY A 68 1.56 5.17 -3.65
CA GLY A 68 1.05 6.52 -3.82
C GLY A 68 0.53 7.11 -2.49
N GLY A 69 0.43 8.41 -2.43
CA GLY A 69 -0.07 9.15 -1.27
C GLY A 69 -1.23 10.09 -1.59
N ASP A 70 -1.85 9.97 -2.76
CA ASP A 70 -2.94 10.84 -3.21
C ASP A 70 -3.97 10.11 -4.10
N GLU A 71 -4.10 8.78 -3.90
CA GLU A 71 -5.02 7.94 -4.68
C GLU A 71 -6.48 8.36 -4.46
N GLU A 72 -6.86 8.58 -3.22
CA GLU A 72 -8.22 8.91 -2.79
C GLU A 72 -8.75 10.26 -3.31
N VAL A 73 -7.86 11.08 -3.85
CA VAL A 73 -8.21 12.38 -4.44
C VAL A 73 -7.88 12.45 -5.93
N MET A 74 -7.64 11.31 -6.57
CA MET A 74 -7.19 11.22 -7.98
C MET A 74 -6.03 12.16 -8.28
N GLY A 75 -5.02 12.12 -7.42
CA GLY A 75 -3.87 13.02 -7.48
C GLY A 75 -2.85 12.65 -8.56
N GLY A 76 -1.65 13.18 -8.42
CA GLY A 76 -0.60 13.09 -9.43
C GLY A 76 0.40 11.95 -9.22
N ASP A 77 0.32 11.20 -8.12
CA ASP A 77 1.33 10.19 -7.77
C ASP A 77 1.37 9.03 -8.78
N ALA A 78 0.23 8.50 -9.18
CA ALA A 78 0.21 7.39 -10.14
C ALA A 78 0.82 7.78 -11.49
N PRO A 79 0.47 8.91 -12.13
CA PRO A 79 1.19 9.40 -13.31
C PRO A 79 2.68 9.65 -13.07
N ALA A 80 3.06 10.19 -11.91
CA ALA A 80 4.46 10.45 -11.58
C ALA A 80 5.27 9.16 -11.44
N ILE A 81 4.70 8.12 -10.83
CA ILE A 81 5.30 6.78 -10.75
C ILE A 81 5.53 6.22 -12.16
N VAL A 82 4.53 6.31 -13.05
CA VAL A 82 4.67 5.85 -14.45
C VAL A 82 5.80 6.59 -15.15
N GLN A 83 5.85 7.92 -15.05
CA GLN A 83 6.92 8.72 -15.66
C GLN A 83 8.31 8.35 -15.13
N GLU A 84 8.42 8.10 -13.83
CA GLU A 84 9.69 7.70 -13.23
C GLU A 84 10.13 6.30 -13.69
N LEU A 85 9.20 5.35 -13.82
CA LEU A 85 9.49 4.03 -14.37
C LEU A 85 9.96 4.14 -15.83
N GLU A 86 9.30 4.95 -16.66
CA GLU A 86 9.70 5.21 -18.04
C GLU A 86 11.09 5.85 -18.10
N ARG A 87 11.38 6.85 -17.26
CA ARG A 87 12.70 7.49 -17.17
C ARG A 87 13.80 6.49 -16.82
N ARG A 88 13.50 5.49 -16.01
CA ARG A 88 14.43 4.39 -15.66
C ARG A 88 14.48 3.28 -16.72
N GLY A 89 13.68 3.35 -17.78
CA GLY A 89 13.57 2.29 -18.78
C GLY A 89 12.90 1.02 -18.28
N VAL A 90 12.13 1.12 -17.18
CA VAL A 90 11.43 0.00 -16.56
C VAL A 90 10.07 -0.18 -17.22
N ARG A 91 9.78 -1.41 -17.67
CA ARG A 91 8.46 -1.80 -18.20
C ARG A 91 7.98 -3.03 -17.45
N PRO A 92 7.13 -2.84 -16.41
CA PRO A 92 6.57 -3.96 -15.67
C PRO A 92 5.77 -4.90 -16.58
N ALA A 93 5.99 -6.21 -16.44
CA ALA A 93 5.23 -7.21 -17.18
C ALA A 93 3.80 -7.39 -16.64
N GLY A 94 3.55 -6.93 -15.43
CA GLY A 94 2.24 -6.94 -14.78
C GLY A 94 2.29 -6.19 -13.45
N GLY A 95 1.12 -5.92 -12.91
CA GLY A 95 0.95 -5.29 -11.59
C GLY A 95 -0.19 -5.94 -10.82
N VAL A 96 -0.13 -5.82 -9.50
CA VAL A 96 -1.16 -6.21 -8.54
C VAL A 96 -1.27 -5.08 -7.52
N ASP A 97 -2.49 -4.70 -7.24
CA ASP A 97 -2.87 -3.74 -6.20
C ASP A 97 -3.97 -4.33 -5.29
#